data_7db5ce0e14f4d4360b0f9af767a61758
#
_entry.id   7db5ce0e14f4d4360b0f9af767a61758
#
_cell.length_a   1.000
_cell.length_b   1.000
_cell.length_c   1.000
_cell.angle_alpha   90.00
_cell.angle_beta   90.00
_cell.angle_gamma   90.00
#
_symmetry.space_group_name_H-M   'P 1'
#
loop_
_entity.id
_entity.type
_entity.pdbx_description
1 polymer ?
#
loop_
_entity_poly.entity_id
_entity_poly.type
_entity_poly.pdbx_seq_one_letter_code
_entity_poly.pdbx_strand_id
1 'polypeptide(L)'
;TLVAIEPEKGYLLFEQGVDQAMNALLLNSKECTFASTHDQVHIQFSSSKIEADKLGHEAVFRVPMPREILRLQRREYYRLVTSVINPVKCQINTSIGLMESVVVDISIGGVGVLAYPDDGRLKAGETFHGCRILLPGTGEFAVGLNVRTTFEITLKNGRVTHRAGCQFIDLPPSVETAIQRYIITVERERRARYV
;
A
#
# COMPACT_ATOMS: atom_id res chain seq x y z
N THR A 1 16.35 -0.51 -10.19
CA THR A 1 15.44 0.42 -10.90
C THR A 1 15.42 0.12 -12.39
N LEU A 2 14.30 0.32 -13.10
CA LEU A 2 14.25 0.31 -14.57
C LEU A 2 14.91 1.61 -15.07
N VAL A 3 15.93 1.48 -15.88
CA VAL A 3 16.75 2.61 -16.40
C VAL A 3 16.35 2.97 -17.83
N ALA A 4 16.14 1.97 -18.68
CA ALA A 4 15.76 2.20 -20.06
C ALA A 4 14.89 1.06 -20.62
N ILE A 5 14.11 1.40 -21.61
CA ILE A 5 13.33 0.47 -22.43
C ILE A 5 13.80 0.61 -23.86
N GLU A 6 14.25 -0.49 -24.47
CA GLU A 6 14.75 -0.54 -25.83
C GLU A 6 13.84 -1.44 -26.70
N PRO A 7 12.69 -0.95 -27.13
CA PRO A 7 11.67 -1.76 -27.80
C PRO A 7 12.17 -2.37 -29.12
N GLU A 8 12.92 -1.60 -29.90
CA GLU A 8 13.45 -2.03 -31.19
C GLU A 8 14.51 -3.13 -31.03
N LYS A 9 15.21 -3.13 -29.89
CA LYS A 9 16.22 -4.14 -29.55
C LYS A 9 15.67 -5.31 -28.77
N GLY A 10 14.42 -5.19 -28.28
CA GLY A 10 13.69 -6.24 -27.58
C GLY A 10 14.14 -6.49 -26.15
N TYR A 11 14.65 -5.47 -25.42
CA TYR A 11 15.09 -5.64 -24.04
C TYR A 11 14.82 -4.42 -23.14
N LEU A 12 14.86 -4.69 -21.85
CA LEU A 12 14.79 -3.73 -20.74
C LEU A 12 16.15 -3.64 -20.06
N LEU A 13 16.52 -2.46 -19.59
CA LEU A 13 17.74 -2.25 -18.80
C LEU A 13 17.38 -1.86 -17.37
N PHE A 14 17.93 -2.58 -16.41
CA PHE A 14 17.79 -2.32 -14.99
C PHE A 14 19.12 -1.99 -14.36
N GLU A 15 19.12 -1.03 -13.45
CA GLU A 15 20.27 -0.70 -12.62
C GLU A 15 20.74 -1.91 -11.81
N GLN A 16 22.05 -2.11 -11.70
CA GLN A 16 22.63 -3.08 -10.78
C GLN A 16 22.61 -2.52 -9.36
N GLY A 17 22.35 -3.40 -8.38
CA GLY A 17 22.44 -3.05 -6.98
C GLY A 17 23.88 -2.83 -6.54
N VAL A 18 24.06 -2.17 -5.41
CA VAL A 18 25.40 -1.97 -4.79
C VAL A 18 25.99 -3.27 -4.24
N ASP A 19 25.14 -4.24 -3.91
CA ASP A 19 25.54 -5.55 -3.39
C ASP A 19 25.90 -6.50 -4.52
N GLN A 20 27.19 -6.73 -4.69
CA GLN A 20 27.72 -7.60 -5.75
C GLN A 20 27.33 -9.07 -5.58
N ALA A 21 27.15 -9.56 -4.35
CA ALA A 21 26.72 -10.92 -4.10
C ALA A 21 25.26 -11.13 -4.56
N MET A 22 24.39 -10.17 -4.30
CA MET A 22 23.02 -10.18 -4.80
C MET A 22 22.96 -10.05 -6.32
N ASN A 23 23.80 -9.22 -6.92
CA ASN A 23 23.89 -9.11 -8.38
C ASN A 23 24.31 -10.45 -9.03
N ALA A 24 25.27 -11.15 -8.42
CA ALA A 24 25.70 -12.46 -8.89
C ALA A 24 24.60 -13.53 -8.73
N LEU A 25 23.87 -13.52 -7.63
CA LEU A 25 22.72 -14.40 -7.43
C LEU A 25 21.64 -14.17 -8.50
N LEU A 26 21.35 -12.93 -8.83
CA LEU A 26 20.37 -12.57 -9.84
C LEU A 26 20.77 -13.10 -11.23
N LEU A 27 22.05 -12.93 -11.61
CA LEU A 27 22.59 -13.41 -12.90
C LEU A 27 22.57 -14.95 -13.02
N ASN A 28 22.70 -15.67 -11.90
CA ASN A 28 22.69 -17.13 -11.86
C ASN A 28 21.30 -17.72 -11.56
N SER A 29 20.28 -16.91 -11.41
CA SER A 29 18.94 -17.40 -11.13
C SER A 29 18.29 -18.02 -12.36
N LYS A 30 17.54 -19.10 -12.16
CA LYS A 30 16.80 -19.76 -13.23
C LYS A 30 15.62 -18.93 -13.72
N GLU A 31 15.04 -18.16 -12.83
CA GLU A 31 13.89 -17.29 -13.07
C GLU A 31 13.89 -16.15 -12.06
N CYS A 32 13.61 -14.95 -12.53
CA CYS A 32 13.44 -13.77 -11.70
C CYS A 32 12.11 -13.11 -11.98
N THR A 33 11.44 -12.69 -10.92
CA THR A 33 10.21 -11.90 -11.00
C THR A 33 10.54 -10.43 -10.78
N PHE A 34 10.14 -9.62 -11.74
CA PHE A 34 10.22 -8.16 -11.68
C PHE A 34 8.85 -7.64 -11.31
N ALA A 35 8.77 -6.89 -10.22
CA ALA A 35 7.52 -6.33 -9.73
C ALA A 35 7.66 -4.84 -9.44
N SER A 36 6.63 -4.09 -9.77
CA SER A 36 6.55 -2.65 -9.51
C SER A 36 5.11 -2.25 -9.24
N THR A 37 4.92 -1.04 -8.73
CA THR A 37 3.61 -0.42 -8.61
C THR A 37 3.62 0.92 -9.32
N HIS A 38 2.77 1.05 -10.33
CA HIS A 38 2.57 2.29 -11.07
C HIS A 38 1.11 2.70 -10.95
N ASP A 39 0.83 3.94 -10.55
CA ASP A 39 -0.52 4.47 -10.31
C ASP A 39 -1.37 3.53 -9.42
N GLN A 40 -0.78 2.99 -8.37
CA GLN A 40 -1.40 2.03 -7.45
C GLN A 40 -1.76 0.66 -8.07
N VAL A 41 -1.40 0.43 -9.32
CA VAL A 41 -1.56 -0.85 -10.02
C VAL A 41 -0.29 -1.66 -9.89
N HIS A 42 -0.41 -2.89 -9.42
CA HIS A 42 0.71 -3.83 -9.37
C HIS A 42 1.00 -4.38 -10.76
N ILE A 43 2.24 -4.21 -11.21
CA ILE A 43 2.73 -4.71 -12.49
C ILE A 43 3.82 -5.72 -12.19
N GLN A 44 3.74 -6.89 -12.83
CA GLN A 44 4.70 -7.97 -12.63
C GLN A 44 4.94 -8.72 -13.93
N PHE A 45 6.18 -9.15 -14.15
CA PHE A 45 6.57 -10.13 -15.16
C PHE A 45 7.72 -10.98 -14.66
N SER A 46 7.93 -12.15 -15.28
CA SER A 46 9.06 -13.03 -15.00
C SER A 46 9.98 -13.13 -16.22
N SER A 47 11.26 -13.33 -15.95
CA SER A 47 12.27 -13.62 -16.98
C SER A 47 13.23 -14.70 -16.47
N SER A 48 13.53 -15.65 -17.36
CA SER A 48 14.55 -16.67 -17.14
C SER A 48 15.93 -16.27 -17.68
N LYS A 49 16.04 -15.12 -18.29
CA LYS A 49 17.27 -14.62 -18.87
C LYS A 49 17.59 -13.23 -18.35
N ILE A 50 18.72 -13.11 -17.66
CA ILE A 50 19.27 -11.85 -17.18
C ILE A 50 20.75 -11.86 -17.52
N GLU A 51 21.22 -10.81 -18.16
CA GLU A 51 22.60 -10.66 -18.59
C GLU A 51 23.20 -9.37 -18.03
N ALA A 52 24.47 -9.41 -17.67
CA ALA A 52 25.20 -8.18 -17.34
C ALA A 52 25.47 -7.39 -18.62
N ASP A 53 25.26 -6.07 -18.56
CA ASP A 53 25.49 -5.16 -19.67
C ASP A 53 25.96 -3.79 -19.14
N LYS A 54 26.20 -2.84 -20.04
CA LYS A 54 26.58 -1.46 -19.70
C LYS A 54 25.73 -0.47 -20.48
N LEU A 55 25.28 0.57 -19.79
CA LEU A 55 24.68 1.75 -20.39
C LEU A 55 25.65 2.92 -20.19
N GLY A 56 26.44 3.23 -21.24
CA GLY A 56 27.57 4.14 -21.10
C GLY A 56 28.62 3.57 -20.14
N HIS A 57 28.84 4.23 -19.01
CA HIS A 57 29.78 3.78 -17.96
C HIS A 57 29.11 3.02 -16.81
N GLU A 58 27.79 2.95 -16.79
CA GLU A 58 27.03 2.33 -15.70
C GLU A 58 26.79 0.84 -15.99
N ALA A 59 26.99 0.00 -14.96
CA ALA A 59 26.68 -1.40 -15.01
C ALA A 59 25.17 -1.61 -14.86
N VAL A 60 24.59 -2.36 -15.80
CA VAL A 60 23.15 -2.63 -15.82
C VAL A 60 22.89 -4.12 -16.02
N PHE A 61 21.67 -4.54 -15.72
CA PHE A 61 21.13 -5.82 -16.15
C PHE A 61 20.32 -5.63 -17.42
N ARG A 62 20.58 -6.44 -18.42
CA ARG A 62 19.77 -6.57 -19.61
C ARG A 62 18.81 -7.74 -19.46
N VAL A 63 17.53 -7.47 -19.64
CA VAL A 63 16.44 -8.44 -19.50
C VAL A 63 15.62 -8.41 -20.79
N PRO A 64 15.35 -9.55 -21.43
CA PRO A 64 14.49 -9.58 -22.61
C PRO A 64 13.13 -8.94 -22.31
N MET A 65 12.57 -8.23 -23.29
CA MET A 65 11.25 -7.66 -23.17
C MET A 65 10.22 -8.78 -22.96
N PRO A 66 9.40 -8.69 -21.89
CA PRO A 66 8.41 -9.73 -21.63
C PRO A 66 7.34 -9.73 -22.72
N ARG A 67 6.88 -10.93 -23.09
CA ARG A 67 5.74 -11.08 -24.01
C ARG A 67 4.42 -10.73 -23.34
N GLU A 68 4.35 -10.93 -22.03
CA GLU A 68 3.17 -10.71 -21.23
C GLU A 68 3.54 -10.01 -19.91
N ILE A 69 2.68 -9.11 -19.47
CA ILE A 69 2.81 -8.40 -18.22
C ILE A 69 1.53 -8.65 -17.43
N LEU A 70 1.68 -9.17 -16.21
CA LEU A 70 0.59 -9.27 -15.27
C LEU A 70 0.32 -7.89 -14.68
N ARG A 71 -0.86 -7.35 -14.94
CA ARG A 71 -1.35 -6.11 -14.35
C ARG A 71 -2.49 -6.42 -13.40
N LEU A 72 -2.27 -6.26 -12.09
CA LEU A 72 -3.24 -6.58 -11.06
C LEU A 72 -3.81 -5.30 -10.44
N GLN A 73 -5.01 -4.94 -10.87
CA GLN A 73 -5.82 -3.95 -10.20
C GLN A 73 -6.81 -4.66 -9.26
N ARG A 74 -6.41 -4.82 -7.98
CA ARG A 74 -7.22 -5.48 -6.94
C ARG A 74 -8.13 -4.53 -6.18
N ARG A 75 -7.90 -3.19 -6.33
CA ARG A 75 -8.62 -2.18 -5.57
C ARG A 75 -9.67 -1.54 -6.44
N GLU A 76 -10.91 -1.64 -6.01
CA GLU A 76 -12.04 -0.97 -6.65
C GLU A 76 -12.06 0.52 -6.30
N TYR A 77 -11.59 0.87 -5.09
CA TYR A 77 -11.62 2.23 -4.57
C TYR A 77 -10.23 2.81 -4.38
N TYR A 78 -10.08 4.08 -4.72
CA TYR A 78 -8.90 4.86 -4.40
C TYR A 78 -8.69 4.90 -2.88
N ARG A 79 -7.44 4.80 -2.43
CA ARG A 79 -7.05 4.90 -1.03
C ARG A 79 -6.22 6.15 -0.79
N LEU A 80 -6.74 7.01 0.07
CA LEU A 80 -6.03 8.16 0.58
C LEU A 80 -5.14 7.73 1.74
N VAL A 81 -3.83 7.95 1.66
CA VAL A 81 -2.93 7.88 2.82
C VAL A 81 -3.23 9.08 3.72
N THR A 82 -3.53 8.85 4.98
CA THR A 82 -3.92 9.91 5.93
C THR A 82 -2.72 10.76 6.37
N SER A 83 -3.00 11.91 6.96
CA SER A 83 -1.97 12.79 7.49
C SER A 83 -1.47 12.28 8.86
N VAL A 84 -0.15 12.34 9.07
CA VAL A 84 0.45 12.06 10.38
C VAL A 84 0.25 13.23 11.36
N ILE A 85 0.19 14.47 10.84
CA ILE A 85 0.05 15.68 11.66
C ILE A 85 -1.39 15.84 12.16
N ASN A 86 -2.37 15.55 11.31
CA ASN A 86 -3.79 15.59 11.64
C ASN A 86 -4.42 14.22 11.33
N PRO A 87 -4.21 13.22 12.19
CA PRO A 87 -4.56 11.84 11.89
C PRO A 87 -6.07 11.61 11.93
N VAL A 88 -6.54 10.79 11.02
CA VAL A 88 -7.85 10.15 11.15
C VAL A 88 -7.76 9.14 12.29
N LYS A 89 -8.69 9.18 13.22
CA LYS A 89 -8.76 8.25 14.34
C LYS A 89 -9.93 7.28 14.17
N CYS A 90 -9.76 6.08 14.66
CA CYS A 90 -10.80 5.06 14.70
C CYS A 90 -10.88 4.47 16.10
N GLN A 91 -12.07 4.46 16.67
CA GLN A 91 -12.39 3.79 17.92
C GLN A 91 -13.09 2.48 17.62
N ILE A 92 -12.55 1.38 18.12
CA ILE A 92 -13.04 0.02 17.89
C ILE A 92 -13.41 -0.58 19.24
N ASN A 93 -14.67 -1.01 19.38
CA ASN A 93 -15.14 -1.70 20.56
C ASN A 93 -14.71 -3.18 20.49
N THR A 94 -13.66 -3.52 21.21
CA THR A 94 -13.17 -4.90 21.32
C THR A 94 -13.73 -5.61 22.55
N SER A 95 -13.56 -6.93 22.64
CA SER A 95 -13.97 -7.71 23.81
C SER A 95 -13.22 -7.35 25.10
N ILE A 96 -12.08 -6.70 24.99
CA ILE A 96 -11.26 -6.25 26.13
C ILE A 96 -11.40 -4.75 26.44
N GLY A 97 -12.22 -4.02 25.66
CA GLY A 97 -12.47 -2.60 25.86
C GLY A 97 -12.36 -1.79 24.58
N LEU A 98 -12.43 -0.47 24.76
CA LEU A 98 -12.32 0.50 23.67
C LEU A 98 -10.87 0.64 23.23
N MET A 99 -10.58 0.31 21.97
CA MET A 99 -9.29 0.51 21.33
C MET A 99 -9.30 1.77 20.48
N GLU A 100 -8.38 2.71 20.75
CA GLU A 100 -8.12 3.83 19.84
C GLU A 100 -7.01 3.49 18.85
N SER A 101 -7.31 3.66 17.57
CA SER A 101 -6.37 3.38 16.47
C SER A 101 -6.18 4.59 15.59
N VAL A 102 -4.98 4.71 15.02
CA VAL A 102 -4.70 5.65 13.95
C VAL A 102 -5.00 4.98 12.61
N VAL A 103 -5.79 5.66 11.79
CA VAL A 103 -6.07 5.25 10.42
C VAL A 103 -4.91 5.71 9.54
N VAL A 104 -4.24 4.81 8.85
CA VAL A 104 -3.09 5.10 7.96
C VAL A 104 -3.50 5.27 6.50
N ASP A 105 -4.60 4.65 6.11
CA ASP A 105 -5.24 4.89 4.81
C ASP A 105 -6.76 4.69 4.91
N ILE A 106 -7.48 5.39 4.06
CA ILE A 106 -8.94 5.36 3.98
C ILE A 106 -9.40 5.34 2.53
N SER A 107 -10.46 4.59 2.26
CA SER A 107 -11.21 4.56 1.01
C SER A 107 -12.70 4.47 1.30
N ILE A 108 -13.55 4.53 0.28
CA ILE A 108 -14.99 4.25 0.43
C ILE A 108 -15.23 2.81 0.90
N GLY A 109 -14.38 1.86 0.51
CA GLY A 109 -14.52 0.45 0.88
C GLY A 109 -13.99 0.08 2.26
N GLY A 110 -13.20 0.95 2.93
CA GLY A 110 -12.63 0.61 4.24
C GLY A 110 -11.43 1.43 4.65
N VAL A 111 -10.80 1.00 5.73
CA VAL A 111 -9.66 1.68 6.39
C VAL A 111 -8.52 0.72 6.69
N GLY A 112 -7.30 1.25 6.66
CA GLY A 112 -6.14 0.60 7.28
C GLY A 112 -5.86 1.24 8.64
N VAL A 113 -5.84 0.44 9.71
CA VAL A 113 -5.62 0.94 11.08
C VAL A 113 -4.32 0.38 11.65
N LEU A 114 -3.69 1.14 12.56
CA LEU A 114 -2.57 0.68 13.38
C LEU A 114 -3.11 0.27 14.75
N ALA A 115 -2.82 -0.97 15.16
CA ALA A 115 -3.09 -1.47 16.49
C ALA A 115 -1.76 -1.67 17.22
N TYR A 116 -1.60 -1.04 18.37
CA TYR A 116 -0.41 -1.25 19.19
C TYR A 116 -0.53 -2.56 20.00
N PRO A 117 0.59 -3.24 20.34
CA PRO A 117 0.56 -4.53 21.00
C PRO A 117 -0.27 -4.57 22.29
N ASP A 118 -0.31 -3.46 23.02
CA ASP A 118 -1.02 -3.32 24.30
C ASP A 118 -2.54 -3.15 24.15
N ASP A 119 -3.02 -2.78 22.95
CA ASP A 119 -4.42 -2.50 22.66
C ASP A 119 -5.23 -3.75 22.25
N GLY A 120 -4.60 -4.91 22.19
CA GLY A 120 -5.19 -6.14 21.66
C GLY A 120 -4.94 -6.31 20.16
N ARG A 121 -4.93 -7.58 19.74
CA ARG A 121 -4.69 -7.93 18.32
C ARG A 121 -6.01 -8.09 17.60
N LEU A 122 -6.24 -7.26 16.58
CA LEU A 122 -7.30 -7.50 15.61
C LEU A 122 -6.95 -8.74 14.78
N LYS A 123 -7.88 -9.66 14.63
CA LYS A 123 -7.69 -10.89 13.84
C LYS A 123 -8.48 -10.85 12.56
N ALA A 124 -7.91 -11.36 11.49
CA ALA A 124 -8.63 -11.48 10.22
C ALA A 124 -9.92 -12.32 10.41
N GLY A 125 -11.02 -11.83 9.84
CA GLY A 125 -12.37 -12.41 9.98
C GLY A 125 -13.20 -11.81 11.12
N GLU A 126 -12.60 -11.10 12.09
CA GLU A 126 -13.36 -10.44 13.15
C GLU A 126 -14.21 -9.29 12.61
N THR A 127 -15.37 -9.11 13.24
CA THR A 127 -16.34 -8.07 12.90
C THR A 127 -16.62 -7.22 14.11
N PHE A 128 -16.59 -5.91 13.95
CA PHE A 128 -16.85 -4.94 15.00
C PHE A 128 -17.95 -3.99 14.56
N HIS A 129 -18.99 -3.85 15.40
CA HIS A 129 -20.11 -2.93 15.18
C HIS A 129 -19.97 -1.72 16.10
N GLY A 130 -20.58 -0.60 15.69
CA GLY A 130 -20.57 0.62 16.49
C GLY A 130 -19.18 1.25 16.68
N CYS A 131 -18.24 0.94 15.78
CA CYS A 131 -16.97 1.65 15.72
C CYS A 131 -17.20 3.11 15.34
N ARG A 132 -16.28 3.99 15.72
CA ARG A 132 -16.36 5.42 15.41
C ARG A 132 -15.14 5.84 14.63
N ILE A 133 -15.35 6.55 13.52
CA ILE A 133 -14.27 7.15 12.74
C ILE A 133 -14.36 8.67 12.85
N LEU A 134 -13.26 9.31 13.23
CA LEU A 134 -13.15 10.76 13.33
C LEU A 134 -12.36 11.28 12.11
N LEU A 135 -13.09 11.94 11.21
CA LEU A 135 -12.53 12.58 10.03
C LEU A 135 -12.25 14.06 10.33
N PRO A 136 -10.99 14.50 10.37
CA PRO A 136 -10.63 15.89 10.64
C PRO A 136 -11.34 16.88 9.73
N GLY A 137 -11.97 17.92 10.31
CA GLY A 137 -12.72 18.93 9.57
C GLY A 137 -14.05 18.47 8.96
N THR A 138 -14.45 17.19 9.16
CA THR A 138 -15.68 16.63 8.59
C THR A 138 -16.64 16.13 9.65
N GLY A 139 -16.14 15.47 10.70
CA GLY A 139 -16.96 14.99 11.81
C GLY A 139 -16.64 13.57 12.26
N GLU A 140 -17.47 13.06 13.16
CA GLU A 140 -17.40 11.70 13.71
C GLU A 140 -18.60 10.88 13.21
N PHE A 141 -18.32 9.64 12.78
CA PHE A 141 -19.30 8.77 12.16
C PHE A 141 -19.23 7.36 12.74
N ALA A 142 -20.40 6.76 12.97
CA ALA A 142 -20.51 5.35 13.33
C ALA A 142 -20.35 4.47 12.10
N VAL A 143 -19.52 3.42 12.22
CA VAL A 143 -19.23 2.46 11.14
C VAL A 143 -19.15 1.03 11.68
N GLY A 144 -19.45 0.05 10.84
CA GLY A 144 -19.11 -1.35 11.07
C GLY A 144 -17.81 -1.69 10.36
N LEU A 145 -16.97 -2.52 10.97
CA LEU A 145 -15.69 -2.95 10.43
C LEU A 145 -15.58 -4.47 10.40
N ASN A 146 -15.14 -5.03 9.27
CA ASN A 146 -14.69 -6.42 9.17
C ASN A 146 -13.19 -6.44 8.85
N VAL A 147 -12.41 -7.09 9.69
CA VAL A 147 -10.97 -7.23 9.52
C VAL A 147 -10.66 -8.23 8.40
N ARG A 148 -10.05 -7.77 7.31
CA ARG A 148 -9.70 -8.60 6.15
C ARG A 148 -8.30 -9.14 6.20
N THR A 149 -7.36 -8.33 6.68
CA THR A 149 -5.93 -8.69 6.73
C THR A 149 -5.29 -8.10 7.97
N THR A 150 -4.31 -8.80 8.52
CA THR A 150 -3.45 -8.30 9.59
C THR A 150 -2.01 -8.68 9.30
N PHE A 151 -1.08 -7.78 9.60
CA PHE A 151 0.36 -8.05 9.48
C PHE A 151 1.16 -7.15 10.42
N GLU A 152 2.31 -7.66 10.84
CA GLU A 152 3.25 -6.89 11.65
C GLU A 152 4.03 -5.92 10.78
N ILE A 153 4.24 -4.71 11.29
CA ILE A 153 5.11 -3.71 10.69
C ILE A 153 6.07 -3.17 11.74
N THR A 154 7.30 -2.93 11.33
CA THR A 154 8.28 -2.22 12.17
C THR A 154 8.29 -0.76 11.77
N LEU A 155 7.96 0.12 12.70
CA LEU A 155 8.01 1.56 12.51
C LEU A 155 9.47 2.05 12.40
N LYS A 156 9.67 3.26 11.85
CA LYS A 156 11.01 3.87 11.70
C LYS A 156 11.79 3.99 13.01
N ASN A 157 11.12 4.03 14.15
CA ASN A 157 11.72 4.07 15.48
C ASN A 157 12.05 2.67 16.05
N GLY A 158 11.95 1.60 15.25
CA GLY A 158 12.17 0.21 15.63
C GLY A 158 11.02 -0.46 16.40
N ARG A 159 9.94 0.28 16.70
CA ARG A 159 8.78 -0.29 17.41
C ARG A 159 7.97 -1.18 16.47
N VAL A 160 7.69 -2.39 16.91
CA VAL A 160 6.78 -3.32 16.20
C VAL A 160 5.35 -2.93 16.51
N THR A 161 4.51 -2.89 15.49
CA THR A 161 3.09 -2.65 15.60
C THR A 161 2.33 -3.54 14.60
N HIS A 162 1.02 -3.66 14.77
CA HIS A 162 0.17 -4.40 13.85
C HIS A 162 -0.60 -3.43 12.95
N ARG A 163 -0.69 -3.74 11.68
CA ARG A 163 -1.59 -3.06 10.76
C ARG A 163 -2.72 -4.01 10.39
N ALA A 164 -3.96 -3.54 10.53
CA ALA A 164 -5.15 -4.24 10.08
C ALA A 164 -5.79 -3.50 8.91
N GLY A 165 -6.11 -4.22 7.85
CA GLY A 165 -6.97 -3.75 6.77
C GLY A 165 -8.40 -4.15 7.06
N CYS A 166 -9.28 -3.16 7.25
CA CYS A 166 -10.68 -3.35 7.60
C CYS A 166 -11.60 -2.87 6.48
N GLN A 167 -12.58 -3.68 6.13
CA GLN A 167 -13.66 -3.31 5.23
C GLN A 167 -14.80 -2.69 6.03
N PHE A 168 -15.42 -1.65 5.51
CA PHE A 168 -16.68 -1.14 6.06
C PHE A 168 -17.81 -2.14 5.81
N ILE A 169 -18.70 -2.26 6.80
CA ILE A 169 -19.91 -3.09 6.72
C ILE A 169 -21.11 -2.16 6.88
N ASP A 170 -22.11 -2.37 6.03
CA ASP A 170 -23.40 -1.65 6.10
C ASP A 170 -23.22 -0.14 6.23
N LEU A 171 -22.30 0.43 5.44
CA LEU A 171 -21.96 1.84 5.50
C LEU A 171 -23.16 2.70 5.05
N PRO A 172 -23.71 3.58 5.91
CA PRO A 172 -24.81 4.44 5.50
C PRO A 172 -24.40 5.37 4.36
N PRO A 173 -25.26 5.65 3.37
CA PRO A 173 -24.93 6.53 2.23
C PRO A 173 -24.46 7.93 2.63
N SER A 174 -24.95 8.46 3.76
CA SER A 174 -24.51 9.73 4.30
C SER A 174 -23.05 9.70 4.78
N VAL A 175 -22.64 8.59 5.39
CA VAL A 175 -21.25 8.37 5.85
C VAL A 175 -20.34 8.14 4.66
N GLU A 176 -20.77 7.36 3.68
CA GLU A 176 -20.04 7.17 2.41
C GLU A 176 -19.76 8.51 1.73
N THR A 177 -20.79 9.36 1.61
CA THR A 177 -20.66 10.72 1.05
C THR A 177 -19.68 11.58 1.86
N ALA A 178 -19.70 11.49 3.20
CA ALA A 178 -18.79 12.22 4.06
C ALA A 178 -17.32 11.76 3.86
N ILE A 179 -17.08 10.45 3.80
CA ILE A 179 -15.76 9.88 3.52
C ILE A 179 -15.25 10.32 2.14
N GLN A 180 -16.10 10.25 1.12
CA GLN A 180 -15.75 10.68 -0.24
C GLN A 180 -15.38 12.16 -0.29
N ARG A 181 -16.17 13.03 0.35
CA ARG A 181 -15.89 14.46 0.46
C ARG A 181 -14.56 14.72 1.17
N TYR A 182 -14.30 14.03 2.27
CA TYR A 182 -13.03 14.12 2.99
C TYR A 182 -11.84 13.76 2.08
N ILE A 183 -11.91 12.65 1.36
CA ILE A 183 -10.86 12.21 0.44
C ILE A 183 -10.58 13.27 -0.62
N ILE A 184 -11.63 13.78 -1.27
CA ILE A 184 -11.50 14.81 -2.32
C ILE A 184 -10.89 16.10 -1.77
N THR A 185 -11.30 16.53 -0.58
CA THR A 185 -10.78 17.76 0.06
C THR A 185 -9.30 17.63 0.36
N VAL A 186 -8.87 16.53 0.99
CA VAL A 186 -7.45 16.31 1.31
C VAL A 186 -6.58 16.20 0.05
N GLU A 187 -7.09 15.55 -1.00
CA GLU A 187 -6.37 15.47 -2.28
C GLU A 187 -6.21 16.84 -2.96
N ARG A 188 -7.23 17.68 -2.93
CA ARG A 188 -7.15 19.07 -3.45
C ARG A 188 -6.13 19.90 -2.68
N GLU A 189 -6.14 19.82 -1.34
CA GLU A 189 -5.18 20.52 -0.49
C GLU A 189 -3.73 20.05 -0.75
N ARG A 190 -3.53 18.75 -0.97
CA ARG A 190 -2.20 18.22 -1.32
C ARG A 190 -1.71 18.78 -2.65
N ARG A 191 -2.55 18.73 -3.69
CA ARG A 191 -2.17 19.27 -5.02
C ARG A 191 -1.84 20.75 -4.95
N ALA A 192 -2.59 21.53 -4.18
CA ALA A 192 -2.35 22.96 -4.03
C ALA A 192 -1.01 23.31 -3.33
N ARG A 193 -0.39 22.36 -2.59
CA ARG A 193 0.92 22.55 -1.94
C ARG A 193 2.12 22.23 -2.84
N TYR A 194 1.88 21.56 -3.98
CA TYR A 194 2.92 21.15 -4.92
C TYR A 194 2.93 21.99 -6.20
N VAL A 195 2.10 23.05 -6.26
CA VAL A 195 2.11 24.11 -7.27
C VAL A 195 2.73 25.37 -6.67
#